data_aba672ea3bece1b92e030830af04a540
#
_entry.id   aba672ea3bece1b92e030830af04a540
#
_cell.length_a   1.000
_cell.length_b   1.000
_cell.length_c   1.000
_cell.angle_alpha   90.00
_cell.angle_beta   90.00
_cell.angle_gamma   90.00
#
_symmetry.space_group_name_H-M   'P 1'
#
loop_
_entity.id
_entity.type
_entity.pdbx_description
1 polymer ?
#
loop_
_entity_poly.entity_id
_entity_poly.type
_entity_poly.pdbx_seq_one_letter_code
_entity_poly.pdbx_strand_id
1 'polypeptide(L)'
;MFFWRRVAPLIPEEGLKPTATPGYMRNFRDLNDQVSRGKSFSGYERNALFLNRAGNGFSDVGAILGVDFDDDARAVATIDWDRDGDLDMWVANRTAPQVRLLRNNQTSTNP
;
A
#
# COMPACT_ATOMS: atom_id res chain seq x y z
N MET A 1 -0.58 1.48 -11.02
CA MET A 1 -1.17 2.12 -12.23
C MET A 1 -1.22 1.19 -13.43
N PHE A 2 -0.61 0.04 -13.34
CA PHE A 2 -0.63 -0.97 -14.40
C PHE A 2 -2.03 -1.56 -14.66
N PHE A 3 -2.87 -1.65 -13.63
CA PHE A 3 -4.24 -2.14 -13.68
C PHE A 3 -5.13 -1.31 -14.61
N TRP A 4 -5.14 0.00 -14.45
CA TRP A 4 -6.00 0.89 -15.24
C TRP A 4 -5.59 1.01 -16.70
N ARG A 5 -4.30 0.86 -17.01
CA ARG A 5 -3.84 0.84 -18.41
C ARG A 5 -4.26 -0.41 -19.17
N ARG A 6 -4.46 -1.55 -18.49
CA ARG A 6 -4.92 -2.79 -19.13
C ARG A 6 -6.43 -2.90 -19.25
N VAL A 7 -7.17 -2.28 -18.34
CA VAL A 7 -8.64 -2.38 -18.30
C VAL A 7 -9.31 -1.20 -19.00
N ALA A 8 -8.83 0.02 -18.80
CA ALA A 8 -9.44 1.24 -19.33
C ALA A 8 -9.49 1.33 -20.88
N PRO A 9 -8.49 0.86 -21.66
CA PRO A 9 -8.58 0.89 -23.12
C PRO A 9 -9.61 -0.08 -23.72
N LEU A 10 -10.17 -0.95 -22.90
CA LEU A 10 -11.08 -2.03 -23.35
C LEU A 10 -12.54 -1.71 -23.11
N ILE A 11 -12.83 -0.56 -22.49
CA ILE A 11 -14.20 -0.06 -22.35
C ILE A 11 -14.46 0.82 -23.57
N PRO A 12 -15.29 0.40 -24.54
CA PRO A 12 -15.68 1.26 -25.65
C PRO A 12 -16.45 2.45 -25.09
N GLU A 13 -16.14 3.66 -25.58
CA GLU A 13 -16.86 4.90 -25.17
C GLU A 13 -18.34 4.90 -25.58
N GLU A 14 -18.77 3.97 -26.43
CA GLU A 14 -20.17 3.80 -26.83
C GLU A 14 -20.86 2.78 -25.95
N GLY A 15 -21.58 3.29 -24.94
CA GLY A 15 -22.70 2.64 -24.26
C GLY A 15 -22.46 1.21 -23.79
N LEU A 16 -22.39 1.03 -22.50
CA LEU A 16 -22.41 -0.24 -21.78
C LEU A 16 -23.44 -1.23 -22.32
N LYS A 17 -23.12 -1.94 -23.40
CA LYS A 17 -23.75 -3.22 -23.68
C LYS A 17 -22.97 -4.32 -22.99
N PRO A 18 -23.61 -5.21 -22.23
CA PRO A 18 -22.94 -6.24 -21.43
C PRO A 18 -22.41 -7.43 -22.24
N THR A 19 -22.00 -7.21 -23.46
CA THR A 19 -21.30 -8.21 -24.26
C THR A 19 -19.80 -8.00 -24.06
N ALA A 20 -19.27 -8.68 -23.05
CA ALA A 20 -17.83 -8.73 -22.83
C ALA A 20 -17.12 -9.16 -24.12
N THR A 21 -16.32 -8.25 -24.68
CA THR A 21 -15.51 -8.57 -25.87
C THR A 21 -14.51 -9.68 -25.53
N PRO A 22 -14.11 -10.54 -26.49
CA PRO A 22 -13.10 -11.58 -26.23
C PRO A 22 -11.82 -11.06 -25.60
N GLY A 23 -11.42 -9.82 -25.93
CA GLY A 23 -10.27 -9.15 -25.33
C GLY A 23 -10.45 -8.83 -23.84
N TYR A 24 -11.62 -8.35 -23.43
CA TYR A 24 -11.94 -8.09 -22.04
C TYR A 24 -11.87 -9.38 -21.20
N MET A 25 -12.49 -10.45 -21.67
CA MET A 25 -12.48 -11.75 -20.98
C MET A 25 -11.08 -12.32 -20.84
N ARG A 26 -10.22 -12.15 -21.85
CA ARG A 26 -8.82 -12.59 -21.79
C ARG A 26 -8.06 -11.82 -20.72
N ASN A 27 -8.16 -10.50 -20.73
CA ASN A 27 -7.45 -9.65 -19.77
C ASN A 27 -7.97 -9.87 -18.33
N PHE A 28 -9.27 -10.13 -18.17
CA PHE A 28 -9.83 -10.47 -16.85
C PHE A 28 -9.31 -11.81 -16.35
N ARG A 29 -9.17 -12.82 -17.21
CA ARG A 29 -8.57 -14.12 -16.86
C ARG A 29 -7.10 -13.96 -16.48
N ASP A 30 -6.31 -13.22 -17.28
CA ASP A 30 -4.91 -12.95 -17.00
C ASP A 30 -4.72 -12.23 -15.66
N LEU A 31 -5.60 -11.28 -15.36
CA LEU A 31 -5.60 -10.58 -14.09
C LEU A 31 -5.91 -11.52 -12.94
N ASN A 32 -6.96 -12.33 -13.08
CA ASN A 32 -7.39 -13.28 -12.05
C ASN A 32 -6.31 -14.35 -11.79
N ASP A 33 -5.62 -14.81 -12.85
CA ASP A 33 -4.50 -15.74 -12.75
C ASP A 33 -3.31 -15.12 -12.00
N GLN A 34 -2.99 -13.85 -12.26
CA GLN A 34 -1.94 -13.14 -11.55
C GLN A 34 -2.26 -12.96 -10.05
N VAL A 35 -3.51 -12.65 -9.72
CA VAL A 35 -3.97 -12.55 -8.33
C VAL A 35 -3.92 -13.89 -7.62
N SER A 36 -4.37 -14.96 -8.28
CA SER A 36 -4.35 -16.32 -7.70
C SER A 36 -2.94 -16.86 -7.47
N ARG A 37 -1.97 -16.38 -8.26
CA ARG A 37 -0.54 -16.68 -8.07
C ARG A 37 0.13 -15.79 -7.01
N GLY A 38 -0.64 -15.01 -6.25
CA GLY A 38 -0.12 -14.18 -5.18
C GLY A 38 0.65 -12.93 -5.64
N LYS A 39 0.50 -12.53 -6.91
CA LYS A 39 1.10 -11.29 -7.39
C LYS A 39 0.38 -10.09 -6.79
N SER A 40 1.14 -9.14 -6.27
CA SER A 40 0.64 -7.88 -5.75
C SER A 40 0.35 -6.88 -6.87
N PHE A 41 -0.72 -6.09 -6.71
CA PHE A 41 -1.01 -4.95 -7.60
C PHE A 41 -0.05 -3.78 -7.39
N SER A 42 0.59 -3.70 -6.24
CA SER A 42 1.55 -2.65 -5.89
C SER A 42 2.97 -2.97 -6.37
N GLY A 43 3.23 -4.17 -6.89
CA GLY A 43 4.53 -4.56 -7.39
C GLY A 43 5.60 -4.75 -6.32
N TYR A 44 5.22 -5.01 -5.06
CA TYR A 44 6.13 -5.12 -3.92
C TYR A 44 6.91 -3.81 -3.65
N GLU A 45 6.23 -2.69 -3.82
CA GLU A 45 6.80 -1.40 -3.47
C GLU A 45 7.01 -1.30 -1.95
N ARG A 46 8.16 -0.74 -1.57
CA ARG A 46 8.49 -0.57 -0.16
C ARG A 46 7.69 0.57 0.46
N ASN A 47 7.36 0.41 1.73
CA ASN A 47 6.76 1.49 2.51
C ASN A 47 7.75 2.66 2.62
N ALA A 48 7.26 3.89 2.49
CA ALA A 48 8.04 5.10 2.69
C ALA A 48 7.51 5.84 3.93
N LEU A 49 8.44 6.34 4.74
CA LEU A 49 8.13 7.21 5.87
C LEU A 49 8.87 8.53 5.72
N PHE A 50 8.13 9.62 5.59
CA PHE A 50 8.68 10.94 5.38
C PHE A 50 8.68 11.77 6.65
N LEU A 51 9.86 12.18 7.09
CA LEU A 51 10.04 13.15 8.16
C LEU A 51 9.94 14.55 7.60
N ASN A 52 9.05 15.38 8.18
CA ASN A 52 8.96 16.80 7.87
C ASN A 52 10.13 17.56 8.50
N ARG A 53 10.89 18.28 7.68
CA ARG A 53 12.07 19.06 8.08
C ARG A 53 11.75 20.52 8.39
N ALA A 54 10.62 20.77 9.03
CA ALA A 54 10.20 22.12 9.48
C ALA A 54 10.28 23.19 8.38
N GLY A 55 9.69 22.91 7.21
CA GLY A 55 9.65 23.83 6.07
C GLY A 55 10.79 23.68 5.07
N ASN A 56 11.80 22.84 5.38
CA ASN A 56 12.90 22.50 4.48
C ASN A 56 12.64 21.21 3.65
N GLY A 57 11.36 20.88 3.41
CA GLY A 57 10.95 19.69 2.68
C GLY A 57 10.82 18.44 3.56
N PHE A 58 10.80 17.28 2.91
CA PHE A 58 10.64 15.99 3.56
C PHE A 58 11.87 15.11 3.27
N SER A 59 12.24 14.28 4.23
CA SER A 59 13.27 13.26 4.06
C SER A 59 12.65 11.89 4.24
N ASP A 60 12.92 10.96 3.32
CA ASP A 60 12.54 9.56 3.51
C ASP A 60 13.47 8.93 4.54
N VAL A 61 12.89 8.48 5.63
CA VAL A 61 13.58 7.83 6.76
C VAL A 61 13.13 6.38 6.95
N GLY A 62 12.34 5.84 6.02
CA GLY A 62 11.75 4.51 6.12
C GLY A 62 12.78 3.41 6.35
N ALA A 63 13.84 3.40 5.57
CA ALA A 63 14.92 2.41 5.71
C ALA A 63 15.72 2.57 7.01
N ILE A 64 15.93 3.81 7.45
CA ILE A 64 16.69 4.10 8.70
C ILE A 64 15.91 3.63 9.93
N LEU A 65 14.59 3.83 9.91
CA LEU A 65 13.70 3.44 11.01
C LEU A 65 13.18 2.00 10.90
N GLY A 66 13.54 1.28 9.83
CA GLY A 66 13.17 -0.13 9.65
C GLY A 66 11.69 -0.34 9.37
N VAL A 67 11.02 0.61 8.69
CA VAL A 67 9.61 0.52 8.34
C VAL A 67 9.39 0.30 6.83
N ASP A 68 10.45 0.16 6.06
CA ASP A 68 10.46 0.03 4.60
C ASP A 68 10.12 -1.40 4.11
N PHE A 69 9.08 -2.02 4.70
CA PHE A 69 8.61 -3.34 4.29
C PHE A 69 7.98 -3.33 2.90
N ASP A 70 8.04 -4.45 2.21
CA ASP A 70 7.43 -4.69 0.90
C ASP A 70 6.12 -5.51 0.98
N ASP A 71 5.40 -5.40 2.09
CA ASP A 71 4.26 -6.23 2.46
C ASP A 71 2.95 -5.88 1.74
N ASP A 72 2.95 -5.02 0.75
CA ASP A 72 1.72 -4.53 0.10
C ASP A 72 0.76 -3.85 1.11
N ALA A 73 1.26 -2.81 1.79
CA ALA A 73 0.51 -2.05 2.79
C ALA A 73 -0.72 -1.36 2.18
N ARG A 74 -1.85 -1.40 2.90
CA ARG A 74 -3.15 -0.86 2.45
C ARG A 74 -3.71 0.22 3.34
N ALA A 75 -3.38 0.17 4.61
CA ALA A 75 -3.87 1.15 5.57
C ALA A 75 -2.88 1.30 6.72
N VAL A 76 -2.87 2.47 7.31
CA VAL A 76 -2.13 2.77 8.54
C VAL A 76 -3.07 3.47 9.52
N ALA A 77 -2.95 3.10 10.78
CA ALA A 77 -3.60 3.78 11.88
C ALA A 77 -2.59 4.10 12.97
N THR A 78 -2.74 5.24 13.62
CA THR A 78 -1.87 5.67 14.71
C THR A 78 -2.64 5.69 16.02
N ILE A 79 -2.04 5.13 17.06
CA ILE A 79 -2.59 5.08 18.41
C ILE A 79 -1.44 4.90 19.40
N ASP A 80 -1.56 5.47 20.59
CA ASP A 80 -0.69 5.15 21.72
C ASP A 80 -1.14 3.80 22.30
N TRP A 81 -0.51 2.73 21.82
CA TRP A 81 -0.90 1.35 22.15
C TRP A 81 -0.48 0.92 23.54
N ASP A 82 0.75 1.28 23.94
CA ASP A 82 1.30 0.87 25.23
C ASP A 82 1.17 1.95 26.31
N ARG A 83 0.56 3.11 25.98
CA ARG A 83 0.27 4.23 26.87
C ARG A 83 1.54 4.89 27.43
N ASP A 84 2.59 4.94 26.62
CA ASP A 84 3.84 5.63 26.97
C ASP A 84 3.84 7.11 26.56
N GLY A 85 2.79 7.58 25.87
CA GLY A 85 2.59 8.95 25.44
C GLY A 85 3.05 9.19 23.99
N ASP A 86 3.66 8.23 23.35
CA ASP A 86 4.06 8.29 21.94
C ASP A 86 3.07 7.56 21.04
N LEU A 87 2.98 7.98 19.78
CA LEU A 87 2.09 7.32 18.83
C LEU A 87 2.80 6.15 18.15
N ASP A 88 2.18 4.99 18.25
CA ASP A 88 2.53 3.79 17.52
C ASP A 88 1.77 3.70 16.19
N MET A 89 2.22 2.85 15.28
CA MET A 89 1.56 2.63 14.00
C MET A 89 1.13 1.17 13.83
N TRP A 90 -0.13 0.99 13.48
CA TRP A 90 -0.65 -0.27 12.96
C TRP A 90 -0.72 -0.20 11.45
N VAL A 91 -0.08 -1.15 10.77
CA VAL A 91 -0.08 -1.24 9.32
C VAL A 91 -0.83 -2.50 8.91
N ALA A 92 -1.90 -2.32 8.14
CA ALA A 92 -2.63 -3.43 7.54
C ALA A 92 -2.10 -3.71 6.13
N ASN A 93 -1.75 -4.95 5.87
CA ASN A 93 -1.19 -5.41 4.61
C ASN A 93 -2.15 -6.36 3.90
N ARG A 94 -2.06 -6.43 2.59
CA ARG A 94 -2.77 -7.43 1.81
C ARG A 94 -2.09 -8.80 1.86
N THR A 95 -0.75 -8.81 1.87
CA THR A 95 0.08 -10.02 1.98
C THR A 95 0.45 -10.31 3.43
N ALA A 96 1.02 -11.48 3.68
CA ALA A 96 1.48 -11.82 5.03
C ALA A 96 2.78 -11.09 5.37
N PRO A 97 2.91 -10.60 6.60
CA PRO A 97 1.93 -10.59 7.69
C PRO A 97 0.81 -9.57 7.45
N GLN A 98 -0.43 -9.97 7.67
CA GLN A 98 -1.60 -9.11 7.38
C GLN A 98 -1.66 -7.84 8.24
N VAL A 99 -1.02 -7.86 9.40
CA VAL A 99 -0.95 -6.72 10.33
C VAL A 99 0.44 -6.64 10.95
N ARG A 100 1.00 -5.42 10.98
CA ARG A 100 2.21 -5.09 11.74
C ARG A 100 1.91 -4.01 12.76
N LEU A 101 2.43 -4.19 13.96
CA LEU A 101 2.54 -3.12 14.95
C LEU A 101 3.98 -2.59 14.92
N LEU A 102 4.12 -1.32 14.61
CA LEU A 102 5.38 -0.59 14.65
C LEU A 102 5.36 0.29 15.90
N ARG A 103 6.04 -0.16 16.94
CA ARG A 103 6.08 0.54 18.21
C ARG A 103 7.10 1.66 18.16
N ASN A 104 6.69 2.85 18.56
CA ASN A 104 7.56 3.97 18.75
C ASN A 104 8.20 3.87 20.14
N ASN A 105 9.51 3.72 20.20
CA ASN A 105 10.25 3.63 21.45
C ASN A 105 11.07 4.90 21.73
N GLN A 106 10.69 6.02 21.15
CA GLN A 106 11.32 7.28 21.52
C GLN A 106 10.93 7.60 22.95
N THR A 107 11.92 7.67 23.82
CA THR A 107 11.75 8.32 25.11
C THR A 107 11.60 9.80 24.85
N SER A 108 10.37 10.23 24.64
CA SER A 108 10.04 11.64 24.55
C SER A 108 10.28 12.26 25.93
N THR A 109 11.46 12.81 26.14
CA THR A 109 11.62 13.87 27.13
C THR A 109 10.96 15.11 26.55
N ASN A 110 9.63 15.07 26.44
CA ASN A 110 8.88 16.27 26.16
C ASN A 110 8.89 17.12 27.41
N PRO A 111 9.49 18.32 27.37
CA PRO A 111 9.48 19.20 28.51
C PRO A 111 8.07 19.69 28.81
#